data_4a5f4c7e26d5b77ecd8cb49fcb9094c4
#
_entry.id   4a5f4c7e26d5b77ecd8cb49fcb9094c4
#
_cell.length_a   1.000
_cell.length_b   1.000
_cell.length_c   1.000
_cell.angle_alpha   90.00
_cell.angle_beta   90.00
_cell.angle_gamma   90.00
#
_symmetry.space_group_name_H-M   'P 1'
#
loop_
_entity.id
_entity.type
_entity.pdbx_description
1 polymer ?
#
loop_
_entity_poly.entity_id
_entity_poly.type
_entity_poly.pdbx_seq_one_letter_code
_entity_poly.pdbx_strand_id
1 'polypeptide(L)'
;MAKNNKYFDDQLDDEELLYVFRKHPVVMRRGLIYAMLGLLLGVIPSLIKPEYSYLFGGLLAGFFLFGVILLPYWVGWFYSVFIVTDQRLIQITQKGFFHKSVVDIGLNQIQMINYEVTGLEETLLGFGTINIQTFVGDLVIHHIHHPAKTQKKLLTILRENGFLNSPTPKILQDD
;
A
#
# COMPACT_ATOMS: atom_id res chain seq x y z
N MET A 1 6.54 16.14 31.09
CA MET A 1 5.40 16.23 30.14
C MET A 1 5.94 15.92 28.76
N ALA A 2 5.80 14.69 28.31
CA ALA A 2 6.20 14.30 26.95
C ALA A 2 5.19 14.94 25.99
N LYS A 3 5.70 15.72 25.05
CA LYS A 3 4.93 16.36 23.99
C LYS A 3 4.43 15.26 23.07
N ASN A 4 3.17 14.85 23.24
CA ASN A 4 2.54 13.81 22.45
C ASN A 4 2.38 14.36 21.02
N ASN A 5 3.37 14.09 20.16
CA ASN A 5 3.31 14.44 18.76
C ASN A 5 2.39 13.43 18.09
N LYS A 6 1.12 13.80 17.86
CA LYS A 6 0.21 12.97 17.05
C LYS A 6 0.74 12.90 15.62
N TYR A 7 0.99 11.68 15.14
CA TYR A 7 1.46 11.41 13.79
C TYR A 7 0.32 11.26 12.79
N PHE A 8 -0.90 10.99 13.27
CA PHE A 8 -2.13 10.90 12.48
C PHE A 8 -3.35 11.30 13.31
N ASP A 9 -4.44 11.73 12.64
CA ASP A 9 -5.59 12.39 13.28
C ASP A 9 -6.32 11.51 14.31
N ASP A 10 -6.39 10.18 14.07
CA ASP A 10 -7.11 9.22 14.91
C ASP A 10 -6.21 8.52 15.95
N GLN A 11 -5.01 9.05 16.23
CA GLN A 11 -4.07 8.48 17.21
C GLN A 11 -4.60 8.67 18.64
N LEU A 12 -4.65 7.57 19.41
CA LEU A 12 -4.96 7.59 20.83
C LEU A 12 -3.80 8.24 21.60
N ASP A 13 -4.11 8.82 22.76
CA ASP A 13 -3.11 9.60 23.53
C ASP A 13 -1.96 8.74 24.08
N ASP A 14 -2.20 7.43 24.30
CA ASP A 14 -1.24 6.47 24.82
C ASP A 14 -0.72 5.51 23.73
N GLU A 15 -0.92 5.84 22.45
CA GLU A 15 -0.59 4.96 21.31
C GLU A 15 0.77 5.34 20.71
N GLU A 16 1.69 4.38 20.63
CA GLU A 16 3.03 4.57 20.06
C GLU A 16 3.09 4.02 18.64
N LEU A 17 3.62 4.84 17.71
CA LEU A 17 3.83 4.45 16.33
C LEU A 17 5.07 3.56 16.22
N LEU A 18 4.91 2.30 15.82
CA LEU A 18 6.01 1.35 15.70
C LEU A 18 6.50 1.15 14.26
N TYR A 19 5.57 1.08 13.30
CA TYR A 19 5.95 0.80 11.91
C TYR A 19 4.92 1.36 10.92
N VAL A 20 5.42 1.88 9.79
CA VAL A 20 4.58 2.35 8.69
C VAL A 20 5.06 1.72 7.39
N PHE A 21 4.14 1.17 6.60
CA PHE A 21 4.45 0.64 5.28
C PHE A 21 3.38 1.02 4.25
N ARG A 22 3.73 0.91 2.97
CA ARG A 22 2.88 1.33 1.85
C ARG A 22 2.84 0.28 0.76
N LYS A 23 1.82 0.39 -0.10
CA LYS A 23 1.73 -0.41 -1.32
C LYS A 23 2.81 0.00 -2.32
N HIS A 24 3.26 -0.96 -3.11
CA HIS A 24 4.22 -0.73 -4.19
C HIS A 24 3.58 0.16 -5.29
N PRO A 25 4.35 1.06 -5.96
CA PRO A 25 3.83 1.91 -7.03
C PRO A 25 3.19 1.16 -8.20
N VAL A 26 3.46 -0.13 -8.35
CA VAL A 26 2.84 -0.99 -9.38
C VAL A 26 1.31 -0.97 -9.37
N VAL A 27 0.69 -0.58 -8.23
CA VAL A 27 -0.76 -0.38 -8.13
C VAL A 27 -1.27 0.65 -9.15
N MET A 28 -0.44 1.62 -9.53
CA MET A 28 -0.78 2.66 -10.51
C MET A 28 -0.71 2.18 -11.97
N ARG A 29 -0.23 0.94 -12.23
CA ARG A 29 -0.01 0.45 -13.62
C ARG A 29 -1.25 0.55 -14.51
N ARG A 30 -2.43 0.25 -13.95
CA ARG A 30 -3.71 0.38 -14.68
C ARG A 30 -3.98 1.84 -15.05
N GLY A 31 -3.76 2.76 -14.11
CA GLY A 31 -3.89 4.20 -14.36
C GLY A 31 -2.90 4.69 -15.41
N LEU A 32 -1.66 4.21 -15.37
CA LEU A 32 -0.64 4.56 -16.35
C LEU A 32 -1.02 4.07 -17.76
N ILE A 33 -1.52 2.83 -17.90
CA ILE A 33 -1.97 2.28 -19.19
C ILE A 33 -3.11 3.13 -19.76
N TYR A 34 -4.13 3.45 -18.95
CA TYR A 34 -5.24 4.30 -19.41
C TYR A 34 -4.79 5.72 -19.74
N ALA A 35 -3.88 6.28 -18.96
CA ALA A 35 -3.31 7.61 -19.24
C ALA A 35 -2.53 7.63 -20.56
N MET A 36 -1.73 6.58 -20.84
CA MET A 36 -1.03 6.44 -22.13
C MET A 36 -2.00 6.31 -23.31
N LEU A 37 -3.10 5.58 -23.13
CA LEU A 37 -4.17 5.53 -24.15
C LEU A 37 -4.79 6.93 -24.38
N GLY A 38 -5.00 7.70 -23.33
CA GLY A 38 -5.47 9.08 -23.42
C GLY A 38 -4.48 9.99 -24.19
N LEU A 39 -3.18 9.81 -23.98
CA LEU A 39 -2.15 10.51 -24.72
C LEU A 39 -2.18 10.15 -26.22
N LEU A 40 -2.32 8.85 -26.54
CA LEU A 40 -2.40 8.36 -27.93
C LEU A 40 -3.64 8.93 -28.64
N LEU A 41 -4.79 8.97 -27.96
CA LEU A 41 -6.01 9.57 -28.52
C LEU A 41 -5.79 11.04 -28.91
N GLY A 42 -4.99 11.79 -28.15
CA GLY A 42 -4.63 13.17 -28.47
C GLY A 42 -3.87 13.31 -29.78
N VAL A 43 -3.12 12.30 -30.21
CA VAL A 43 -2.33 12.33 -31.45
C VAL A 43 -3.18 11.99 -32.69
N ILE A 44 -4.31 11.31 -32.55
CA ILE A 44 -5.15 10.86 -33.68
C ILE A 44 -5.54 12.00 -34.65
N PRO A 45 -5.93 13.23 -34.22
CA PRO A 45 -6.28 14.30 -35.15
C PRO A 45 -5.16 14.68 -36.11
N SER A 46 -3.89 14.56 -35.71
CA SER A 46 -2.73 14.86 -36.55
C SER A 46 -2.51 13.83 -37.68
N LEU A 47 -3.04 12.60 -37.50
CA LEU A 47 -2.99 11.56 -38.54
C LEU A 47 -4.01 11.84 -39.66
N ILE A 48 -5.12 12.51 -39.34
CA ILE A 48 -6.17 12.87 -40.31
C ILE A 48 -5.79 14.14 -41.07
N LYS A 49 -5.25 15.14 -40.34
CA LYS A 49 -4.75 16.39 -40.92
C LYS A 49 -3.30 16.61 -40.47
N PRO A 50 -2.30 16.33 -41.33
CA PRO A 50 -0.90 16.41 -40.99
C PRO A 50 -0.40 17.87 -41.01
N GLU A 51 -0.94 18.71 -40.13
CA GLU A 51 -0.51 20.08 -39.88
C GLU A 51 0.08 20.18 -38.49
N TYR A 52 1.10 20.99 -38.30
CA TYR A 52 1.76 21.24 -37.01
C TYR A 52 0.76 21.68 -35.93
N SER A 53 -0.25 22.47 -36.30
CA SER A 53 -1.29 22.97 -35.40
C SER A 53 -2.10 21.82 -34.76
N TYR A 54 -2.50 20.81 -35.56
CA TYR A 54 -3.22 19.63 -35.07
C TYR A 54 -2.32 18.72 -34.23
N LEU A 55 -1.03 18.63 -34.57
CA LEU A 55 -0.06 17.84 -33.80
C LEU A 55 0.14 18.46 -32.41
N PHE A 56 0.50 19.75 -32.32
CA PHE A 56 0.75 20.40 -31.04
C PHE A 56 -0.53 20.52 -30.19
N GLY A 57 -1.64 20.87 -30.79
CA GLY A 57 -2.94 20.95 -30.10
C GLY A 57 -3.40 19.59 -29.58
N GLY A 58 -3.27 18.55 -30.40
CA GLY A 58 -3.59 17.17 -30.02
C GLY A 58 -2.69 16.62 -28.92
N LEU A 59 -1.38 16.92 -29.00
CA LEU A 59 -0.41 16.50 -27.99
C LEU A 59 -0.65 17.20 -26.65
N LEU A 60 -0.98 18.47 -26.66
CA LEU A 60 -1.33 19.24 -25.45
C LEU A 60 -2.63 18.71 -24.82
N ALA A 61 -3.66 18.46 -25.62
CA ALA A 61 -4.90 17.82 -25.15
C ALA A 61 -4.65 16.42 -24.62
N GLY A 62 -3.81 15.62 -25.28
CA GLY A 62 -3.40 14.30 -24.84
C GLY A 62 -2.67 14.32 -23.48
N PHE A 63 -1.76 15.27 -23.27
CA PHE A 63 -1.08 15.46 -21.98
C PHE A 63 -2.07 15.88 -20.88
N PHE A 64 -3.02 16.72 -21.20
CA PHE A 64 -4.07 17.09 -20.24
C PHE A 64 -4.90 15.86 -19.84
N LEU A 65 -5.36 15.06 -20.82
CA LEU A 65 -6.07 13.80 -20.56
C LEU A 65 -5.21 12.81 -19.75
N PHE A 66 -3.93 12.66 -20.08
CA PHE A 66 -2.99 11.85 -19.34
C PHE A 66 -2.95 12.25 -17.86
N GLY A 67 -2.82 13.54 -17.56
CA GLY A 67 -2.83 14.05 -16.19
C GLY A 67 -4.15 13.78 -15.46
N VAL A 68 -5.28 14.09 -16.09
CA VAL A 68 -6.62 13.87 -15.51
C VAL A 68 -6.88 12.40 -15.19
N ILE A 69 -6.46 11.48 -16.07
CA ILE A 69 -6.64 10.03 -15.87
C ILE A 69 -5.68 9.51 -14.79
N LEU A 70 -4.42 9.95 -14.78
CA LEU A 70 -3.41 9.44 -13.84
C LEU A 70 -3.60 9.96 -12.41
N LEU A 71 -4.07 11.19 -12.24
CA LEU A 71 -4.22 11.88 -10.94
C LEU A 71 -4.97 11.04 -9.88
N PRO A 72 -6.17 10.48 -10.14
CA PRO A 72 -6.90 9.71 -9.11
C PRO A 72 -6.17 8.43 -8.68
N TYR A 73 -5.42 7.79 -9.59
CA TYR A 73 -4.61 6.62 -9.25
C TYR A 73 -3.39 7.00 -8.39
N TRP A 74 -2.74 8.12 -8.73
CA TRP A 74 -1.62 8.65 -7.96
C TRP A 74 -2.04 9.07 -6.56
N VAL A 75 -3.15 9.82 -6.44
CA VAL A 75 -3.73 10.20 -5.14
C VAL A 75 -4.09 8.95 -4.33
N GLY A 76 -4.76 7.97 -4.93
CA GLY A 76 -5.12 6.73 -4.27
C GLY A 76 -3.92 5.96 -3.73
N TRP A 77 -2.81 5.89 -4.48
CA TRP A 77 -1.59 5.26 -4.01
C TRP A 77 -0.89 6.09 -2.92
N PHE A 78 -0.75 7.41 -3.11
CA PHE A 78 -0.01 8.29 -2.21
C PHE A 78 -0.64 8.38 -0.81
N TYR A 79 -1.96 8.45 -0.73
CA TYR A 79 -2.70 8.54 0.53
C TYR A 79 -3.06 7.20 1.16
N SER A 80 -2.75 6.07 0.50
CA SER A 80 -2.94 4.75 1.09
C SER A 80 -1.71 4.35 1.90
N VAL A 81 -1.92 4.13 3.21
CA VAL A 81 -0.85 3.83 4.16
C VAL A 81 -1.33 2.79 5.18
N PHE A 82 -0.40 1.96 5.64
CA PHE A 82 -0.61 1.01 6.74
C PHE A 82 0.25 1.46 7.91
N ILE A 83 -0.38 1.60 9.05
CA ILE A 83 0.22 2.08 10.29
C ILE A 83 0.10 0.97 11.32
N VAL A 84 1.20 0.64 11.97
CA VAL A 84 1.25 -0.35 13.06
C VAL A 84 1.68 0.39 14.31
N THR A 85 0.85 0.28 15.33
CA THR A 85 1.11 0.83 16.65
C THR A 85 1.38 -0.30 17.65
N ASP A 86 1.56 0.01 18.88
CA ASP A 86 1.63 -0.94 19.99
C ASP A 86 0.30 -1.63 20.32
N GLN A 87 -0.84 -1.09 19.82
CA GLN A 87 -2.19 -1.57 20.15
C GLN A 87 -2.94 -2.15 18.94
N ARG A 88 -2.76 -1.58 17.74
CA ARG A 88 -3.54 -1.92 16.54
C ARG A 88 -2.77 -1.74 15.24
N LEU A 89 -3.28 -2.41 14.20
CA LEU A 89 -2.91 -2.20 12.80
C LEU A 89 -4.01 -1.39 12.12
N ILE A 90 -3.66 -0.24 11.61
CA ILE A 90 -4.57 0.70 10.94
C ILE A 90 -4.28 0.65 9.44
N GLN A 91 -5.29 0.30 8.66
CA GLN A 91 -5.21 0.37 7.21
C GLN A 91 -6.00 1.58 6.72
N ILE A 92 -5.31 2.56 6.18
CA ILE A 92 -5.92 3.69 5.49
C ILE A 92 -5.83 3.43 4.00
N THR A 93 -6.97 3.33 3.33
CA THR A 93 -7.05 3.12 1.89
C THR A 93 -7.83 4.26 1.25
N GLN A 94 -7.18 4.97 0.32
CA GLN A 94 -7.80 6.02 -0.48
C GLN A 94 -8.12 5.46 -1.87
N LYS A 95 -9.38 5.57 -2.31
CA LYS A 95 -9.81 5.25 -3.68
C LYS A 95 -10.26 6.53 -4.37
N GLY A 96 -9.37 7.07 -5.25
CA GLY A 96 -9.62 8.36 -5.90
C GLY A 96 -9.64 9.53 -4.92
N PHE A 97 -10.44 10.56 -5.21
CA PHE A 97 -10.48 11.80 -4.43
C PHE A 97 -11.42 11.77 -3.23
N PHE A 98 -12.54 11.03 -3.32
CA PHE A 98 -13.67 11.17 -2.38
C PHE A 98 -13.94 9.93 -1.54
N HIS A 99 -13.21 8.82 -1.72
CA HIS A 99 -13.46 7.59 -0.99
C HIS A 99 -12.26 7.19 -0.13
N LYS A 100 -12.36 7.45 1.17
CA LYS A 100 -11.41 7.02 2.19
C LYS A 100 -12.04 5.89 3.00
N SER A 101 -11.33 4.79 3.16
CA SER A 101 -11.71 3.67 4.02
C SER A 101 -10.61 3.48 5.05
N VAL A 102 -11.00 3.35 6.30
CA VAL A 102 -10.10 3.06 7.43
C VAL A 102 -10.57 1.74 8.05
N VAL A 103 -9.64 0.83 8.25
CA VAL A 103 -9.88 -0.45 8.92
C VAL A 103 -8.88 -0.57 10.06
N ASP A 104 -9.39 -0.75 11.26
CA ASP A 104 -8.61 -0.92 12.49
C ASP A 104 -8.71 -2.36 12.97
N ILE A 105 -7.57 -2.97 13.24
CA ILE A 105 -7.48 -4.35 13.74
C ILE A 105 -6.57 -4.33 14.97
N GLY A 106 -7.10 -4.71 16.12
CA GLY A 106 -6.29 -4.86 17.34
C GLY A 106 -5.20 -5.92 17.15
N LEU A 107 -3.99 -5.67 17.62
CA LEU A 107 -2.88 -6.62 17.50
C LEU A 107 -3.19 -7.96 18.20
N ASN A 108 -4.00 -7.93 19.25
CA ASN A 108 -4.47 -9.11 19.97
C ASN A 108 -5.43 -9.99 19.15
N GLN A 109 -5.98 -9.48 18.05
CA GLN A 109 -6.87 -10.23 17.16
C GLN A 109 -6.10 -10.97 16.06
N ILE A 110 -4.83 -10.66 15.86
CA ILE A 110 -4.00 -11.28 14.82
C ILE A 110 -3.56 -12.67 15.27
N GLN A 111 -3.90 -13.68 14.47
CA GLN A 111 -3.52 -15.08 14.71
C GLN A 111 -2.31 -15.51 13.90
N MET A 112 -2.27 -15.14 12.63
CA MET A 112 -1.23 -15.57 11.69
C MET A 112 -0.96 -14.49 10.65
N ILE A 113 0.31 -14.34 10.28
CA ILE A 113 0.74 -13.46 9.19
C ILE A 113 1.54 -14.28 8.19
N ASN A 114 0.99 -14.42 6.99
CA ASN A 114 1.65 -15.06 5.86
C ASN A 114 1.96 -14.02 4.78
N TYR A 115 2.95 -14.32 3.95
CA TYR A 115 3.17 -13.57 2.72
C TYR A 115 3.29 -14.52 1.54
N GLU A 116 2.91 -14.03 0.38
CA GLU A 116 3.01 -14.73 -0.89
C GLU A 116 3.65 -13.82 -1.93
N VAL A 117 4.53 -14.39 -2.74
CA VAL A 117 5.11 -13.76 -3.92
C VAL A 117 4.82 -14.68 -5.08
N THR A 118 3.93 -14.27 -5.98
CA THR A 118 3.41 -15.12 -7.04
C THR A 118 3.78 -14.57 -8.41
N GLY A 119 4.59 -15.34 -9.15
CA GLY A 119 4.95 -15.01 -10.52
C GLY A 119 6.21 -14.15 -10.67
N LEU A 120 6.63 -14.00 -11.94
CA LEU A 120 7.88 -13.32 -12.30
C LEU A 120 7.83 -11.81 -12.00
N GLU A 121 6.69 -11.18 -12.21
CA GLU A 121 6.51 -9.73 -11.99
C GLU A 121 6.73 -9.35 -10.52
N GLU A 122 6.12 -10.08 -9.59
CA GLU A 122 6.25 -9.85 -8.15
C GLU A 122 7.68 -10.10 -7.67
N THR A 123 8.31 -11.15 -8.18
CA THR A 123 9.68 -11.50 -7.84
C THR A 123 10.69 -10.46 -8.34
N LEU A 124 10.56 -10.01 -9.59
CA LEU A 124 11.48 -9.03 -10.18
C LEU A 124 11.33 -7.63 -9.60
N LEU A 125 10.10 -7.21 -9.32
CA LEU A 125 9.81 -5.87 -8.80
C LEU A 125 9.83 -5.82 -7.26
N GLY A 126 9.94 -6.97 -6.58
CA GLY A 126 10.08 -7.05 -5.14
C GLY A 126 8.83 -6.64 -4.36
N PHE A 127 7.63 -6.96 -4.90
CA PHE A 127 6.38 -6.80 -4.19
C PHE A 127 5.64 -8.14 -4.03
N GLY A 128 4.59 -8.18 -3.24
CA GLY A 128 3.78 -9.37 -3.02
C GLY A 128 2.56 -9.09 -2.17
N THR A 129 1.93 -10.13 -1.71
CA THR A 129 0.71 -10.10 -0.90
C THR A 129 1.03 -10.52 0.54
N ILE A 130 0.47 -9.80 1.52
CA ILE A 130 0.47 -10.20 2.93
C ILE A 130 -0.96 -10.58 3.29
N ASN A 131 -1.11 -11.76 3.88
CA ASN A 131 -2.36 -12.27 4.42
C ASN A 131 -2.27 -12.30 5.94
N ILE A 132 -3.12 -11.53 6.61
CA ILE A 132 -3.22 -11.44 8.06
C ILE A 132 -4.53 -12.08 8.47
N GLN A 133 -4.44 -13.25 9.11
CA GLN A 133 -5.60 -13.95 9.65
C GLN A 133 -5.93 -13.40 11.03
N THR A 134 -7.20 -13.06 11.22
CA THR A 134 -7.71 -12.57 12.50
C THR A 134 -8.91 -13.40 12.95
N PHE A 135 -9.28 -13.25 14.24
CA PHE A 135 -10.49 -13.93 14.77
C PHE A 135 -11.79 -13.51 14.09
N VAL A 136 -11.81 -12.34 13.43
CA VAL A 136 -13.01 -11.74 12.83
C VAL A 136 -13.05 -11.96 11.32
N GLY A 137 -11.92 -12.32 10.70
CA GLY A 137 -11.79 -12.54 9.25
C GLY A 137 -10.37 -12.29 8.75
N ASP A 138 -10.13 -12.55 7.48
CA ASP A 138 -8.82 -12.42 6.86
C ASP A 138 -8.64 -11.03 6.24
N LEU A 139 -7.52 -10.37 6.56
CA LEU A 139 -7.10 -9.14 5.90
C LEU A 139 -6.02 -9.46 4.86
N VAL A 140 -6.38 -9.36 3.58
CA VAL A 140 -5.44 -9.57 2.47
C VAL A 140 -4.98 -8.23 1.91
N ILE A 141 -3.68 -8.00 1.96
CA ILE A 141 -3.06 -6.76 1.50
C ILE A 141 -2.17 -7.06 0.30
N HIS A 142 -2.64 -6.68 -0.89
CA HIS A 142 -1.91 -6.89 -2.14
C HIS A 142 -0.88 -5.79 -2.42
N HIS A 143 0.14 -6.16 -3.19
CA HIS A 143 1.17 -5.26 -3.71
C HIS A 143 1.98 -4.54 -2.61
N ILE A 144 2.34 -5.24 -1.56
CA ILE A 144 3.22 -4.70 -0.51
C ILE A 144 4.68 -4.74 -0.98
N HIS A 145 5.38 -3.64 -0.77
CA HIS A 145 6.81 -3.55 -1.04
C HIS A 145 7.59 -4.40 -0.03
N HIS A 146 8.45 -5.30 -0.52
CA HIS A 146 9.24 -6.23 0.28
C HIS A 146 8.44 -7.01 1.33
N PRO A 147 7.48 -7.88 0.93
CA PRO A 147 6.53 -8.52 1.83
C PRO A 147 7.22 -9.36 2.93
N ALA A 148 8.31 -10.05 2.63
CA ALA A 148 9.08 -10.82 3.61
C ALA A 148 9.65 -9.95 4.74
N LYS A 149 10.18 -8.75 4.42
CA LYS A 149 10.68 -7.82 5.43
C LYS A 149 9.55 -7.24 6.28
N THR A 150 8.43 -6.90 5.63
CA THR A 150 7.25 -6.37 6.31
C THR A 150 6.66 -7.42 7.25
N GLN A 151 6.50 -8.68 6.80
CA GLN A 151 6.04 -9.77 7.64
C GLN A 151 6.96 -9.98 8.86
N LYS A 152 8.28 -10.06 8.63
CA LYS A 152 9.25 -10.22 9.72
C LYS A 152 9.13 -9.10 10.76
N LYS A 153 8.99 -7.84 10.31
CA LYS A 153 8.82 -6.70 11.21
C LYS A 153 7.52 -6.77 12.00
N LEU A 154 6.40 -7.13 11.34
CA LEU A 154 5.11 -7.32 12.00
C LEU A 154 5.17 -8.43 13.05
N LEU A 155 5.77 -9.59 12.73
CA LEU A 155 5.94 -10.69 13.69
C LEU A 155 6.83 -10.29 14.88
N THR A 156 7.86 -9.47 14.65
CA THR A 156 8.71 -8.95 15.73
C THR A 156 7.90 -8.05 16.66
N ILE A 157 7.11 -7.12 16.12
CA ILE A 157 6.23 -6.22 16.90
C ILE A 157 5.22 -7.03 17.73
N LEU A 158 4.54 -8.02 17.12
CA LEU A 158 3.59 -8.86 17.84
C LEU A 158 4.24 -9.65 18.98
N ARG A 159 5.49 -10.09 18.79
CA ARG A 159 6.25 -10.82 19.81
C ARG A 159 6.71 -9.90 20.94
N GLU A 160 7.24 -8.74 20.62
CA GLU A 160 7.71 -7.75 21.60
C GLU A 160 6.57 -7.25 22.49
N ASN A 161 5.36 -7.13 21.93
CA ASN A 161 4.14 -6.74 22.67
C ASN A 161 3.38 -7.93 23.30
N GLY A 162 3.94 -9.15 23.25
CA GLY A 162 3.37 -10.32 23.92
C GLY A 162 2.12 -10.93 23.28
N PHE A 163 1.76 -10.54 22.06
CA PHE A 163 0.60 -11.07 21.34
C PHE A 163 0.86 -12.41 20.64
N LEU A 164 2.13 -12.75 20.38
CA LEU A 164 2.53 -14.06 19.89
C LEU A 164 3.32 -14.78 20.96
N ASN A 165 2.78 -15.88 21.46
CA ASN A 165 3.53 -16.82 22.28
C ASN A 165 4.65 -17.42 21.41
N SER A 166 5.90 -17.04 21.68
CA SER A 166 7.05 -17.77 21.15
C SER A 166 7.05 -19.14 21.80
N PRO A 167 7.08 -20.26 21.06
CA PRO A 167 7.67 -21.46 21.60
C PRO A 167 9.15 -21.10 21.78
N THR A 168 9.54 -20.82 23.00
CA THR A 168 10.97 -20.76 23.38
C THR A 168 11.53 -22.13 22.97
N PRO A 169 12.54 -22.21 22.06
CA PRO A 169 13.27 -23.45 21.93
C PRO A 169 13.88 -23.70 23.31
N LYS A 170 13.39 -24.70 24.03
CA LYS A 170 14.14 -25.27 25.14
C LYS A 170 15.47 -25.71 24.54
N ILE A 171 16.49 -24.89 24.74
CA ILE A 171 17.87 -25.36 24.65
C ILE A 171 17.94 -26.45 25.74
N LEU A 172 17.96 -27.70 25.29
CA LEU A 172 18.33 -28.81 26.13
C LEU A 172 19.71 -28.45 26.72
N GLN A 173 19.72 -28.03 27.97
CA GLN A 173 20.89 -28.13 28.79
C GLN A 173 21.05 -29.63 29.10
N ASP A 174 21.82 -30.29 28.24
CA ASP A 174 22.35 -31.58 28.54
C ASP A 174 23.43 -31.40 29.61
N ASP A 175 23.23 -32.08 30.74
CA ASP A 175 24.16 -32.28 31.85
C ASP A 175 25.43 -33.01 31.39
#